data_59a15951a70adb2db5f2fd6da5daf018
#
_entry.id   59a15951a70adb2db5f2fd6da5daf018
#
_cell.length_a   1.000
_cell.length_b   1.000
_cell.length_c   1.000
_cell.angle_alpha   90.00
_cell.angle_beta   90.00
_cell.angle_gamma   90.00
#
_symmetry.space_group_name_H-M   'P 1'
#
loop_
_entity.id
_entity.type
_entity.pdbx_description
1 polymer ?
#
loop_
_entity_poly.entity_id
_entity_poly.type
_entity_poly.pdbx_seq_one_letter_code
_entity_poly.pdbx_strand_id
1 'polypeptide(L)'
;MEKGFFQQLETSSAQERQQIADNLKRLYNRWYKEENETFAEMRTAKKGKEYNEAQRRYIAAVSKLGAVQAVFAELGIEFDGLYEGV
;
A
#
# COMPACT_ATOMS: atom_id res chain seq x y z
N MET A 1 16.51 6.21 23.05
CA MET A 1 15.34 5.41 22.66
C MET A 1 14.75 5.98 21.39
N GLU A 2 14.54 5.14 20.40
CA GLU A 2 13.95 5.59 19.17
C GLU A 2 12.48 5.93 19.34
N LYS A 3 12.07 7.03 18.73
CA LYS A 3 10.66 7.39 18.70
C LYS A 3 9.92 6.49 17.72
N GLY A 4 8.69 6.12 18.05
CA GLY A 4 7.83 5.41 17.13
C GLY A 4 7.48 6.28 15.94
N PHE A 5 6.96 5.64 14.87
CA PHE A 5 6.61 6.33 13.63
C PHE A 5 5.67 7.51 13.86
N PHE A 6 4.63 7.32 14.65
CA PHE A 6 3.66 8.39 14.91
C PHE A 6 4.24 9.51 15.76
N GLN A 7 5.14 9.20 16.67
CA GLN A 7 5.81 10.23 17.47
C GLN A 7 6.74 11.08 16.60
N GLN A 8 7.41 10.46 15.63
CA GLN A 8 8.22 11.20 14.66
C GLN A 8 7.37 12.16 13.85
N LEU A 9 6.17 11.73 13.43
CA LEU A 9 5.26 12.59 12.69
C LEU A 9 4.79 13.77 13.52
N GLU A 10 4.52 13.58 14.80
CA GLU A 10 4.10 14.66 15.69
C GLU A 10 5.15 15.75 15.84
N THR A 11 6.43 15.38 15.74
CA THR A 11 7.54 16.31 15.90
C THR A 11 8.11 16.81 14.57
N SER A 12 7.59 16.31 13.45
CA SER A 12 8.09 16.66 12.13
C SER A 12 7.51 17.98 11.64
N SER A 13 8.25 18.67 10.78
CA SER A 13 7.76 19.85 10.07
C SER A 13 6.66 19.47 9.07
N ALA A 14 5.90 20.47 8.61
CA ALA A 14 4.87 20.24 7.60
C ALA A 14 5.45 19.63 6.32
N GLN A 15 6.65 20.07 5.92
CA GLN A 15 7.33 19.55 4.74
C GLN A 15 7.70 18.08 4.90
N GLU A 16 8.22 17.70 6.08
CA GLU A 16 8.57 16.31 6.36
C GLU A 16 7.33 15.42 6.38
N ARG A 17 6.23 15.91 6.95
CA ARG A 17 4.95 15.17 6.94
C ARG A 17 4.45 14.97 5.53
N GLN A 18 4.56 15.98 4.67
CA GLN A 18 4.15 15.87 3.27
C GLN A 18 5.00 14.84 2.55
N GLN A 19 6.30 14.82 2.80
CA GLN A 19 7.21 13.83 2.20
C GLN A 19 6.83 12.41 2.62
N ILE A 20 6.50 12.22 3.88
CA ILE A 20 6.06 10.92 4.40
C ILE A 20 4.75 10.51 3.75
N ALA A 21 3.79 11.44 3.63
CA ALA A 21 2.52 11.17 2.98
C ALA A 21 2.72 10.75 1.52
N ASP A 22 3.59 11.45 0.80
CA ASP A 22 3.90 11.13 -0.59
C ASP A 22 4.52 9.74 -0.74
N ASN A 23 5.43 9.38 0.16
CA ASN A 23 6.04 8.06 0.18
C ASN A 23 5.02 6.96 0.44
N LEU A 24 4.09 7.20 1.36
CA LEU A 24 3.01 6.25 1.65
C LEU A 24 2.06 6.09 0.47
N LYS A 25 1.77 7.17 -0.25
CA LYS A 25 0.94 7.12 -1.46
C LYS A 25 1.60 6.28 -2.55
N ARG A 26 2.92 6.44 -2.73
CA ARG A 26 3.67 5.62 -3.69
C ARG A 26 3.65 4.15 -3.30
N LEU A 27 3.81 3.86 -2.02
CA LEU A 27 3.74 2.49 -1.51
C LEU A 27 2.35 1.89 -1.74
N TYR A 28 1.30 2.65 -1.47
CA TYR A 28 -0.07 2.22 -1.73
C TYR A 28 -0.27 1.90 -3.21
N ASN A 29 0.16 2.80 -4.09
CA ASN A 29 -0.01 2.61 -5.53
C ASN A 29 0.74 1.38 -6.03
N ARG A 30 1.92 1.11 -5.49
CA ARG A 30 2.70 -0.07 -5.83
C ARG A 30 1.93 -1.35 -5.52
N TRP A 31 1.34 -1.44 -4.33
CA TRP A 31 0.60 -2.64 -3.93
C TRP A 31 -0.77 -2.71 -4.58
N TYR A 32 -1.38 -1.56 -4.88
CA TYR A 32 -2.62 -1.51 -5.65
C TYR A 32 -2.41 -2.08 -7.06
N LYS A 33 -1.32 -1.69 -7.69
CA LYS A 33 -0.94 -2.24 -9.00
C LYS A 33 -0.70 -3.75 -8.92
N GLU A 34 0.01 -4.20 -7.92
CA GLU A 34 0.28 -5.62 -7.69
C GLU A 34 -1.01 -6.40 -7.47
N GLU A 35 -1.95 -5.85 -6.72
CA GLU A 35 -3.27 -6.46 -6.53
C GLU A 35 -3.98 -6.65 -7.86
N ASN A 36 -4.04 -5.61 -8.68
CA ASN A 36 -4.71 -5.68 -9.98
C ASN A 36 -4.04 -6.66 -10.92
N GLU A 37 -2.72 -6.66 -10.99
CA GLU A 37 -1.96 -7.56 -11.85
C GLU A 37 -2.12 -9.02 -11.44
N THR A 38 -2.03 -9.30 -10.13
CA THR A 38 -2.17 -10.68 -9.65
C THR A 38 -3.60 -11.17 -9.77
N PHE A 39 -4.59 -10.29 -9.60
CA PHE A 39 -5.98 -10.66 -9.84
C PHE A 39 -6.20 -11.06 -11.29
N ALA A 40 -5.65 -10.31 -12.24
CA ALA A 40 -5.72 -10.64 -13.66
C ALA A 40 -5.02 -11.97 -13.96
N GLU A 41 -3.86 -12.20 -13.35
CA GLU A 41 -3.14 -13.48 -13.49
C GLU A 41 -3.98 -14.65 -12.99
N MET A 42 -4.65 -14.50 -11.83
CA MET A 42 -5.52 -15.55 -11.30
C MET A 42 -6.66 -15.88 -12.25
N ARG A 43 -7.21 -14.88 -12.93
CA ARG A 43 -8.33 -15.10 -13.87
C ARG A 43 -7.91 -15.85 -15.12
N THR A 44 -6.65 -15.74 -15.52
CA THR A 44 -6.13 -16.35 -16.75
C THR A 44 -5.23 -17.54 -16.49
N ALA A 45 -4.76 -17.74 -15.25
CA ALA A 45 -3.87 -18.82 -14.90
C ALA A 45 -4.58 -20.18 -14.95
N LYS A 46 -3.83 -21.19 -15.36
CA LYS A 46 -4.31 -22.56 -15.29
C LYS A 46 -4.35 -22.99 -13.83
N LYS A 47 -5.31 -23.86 -13.51
CA LYS A 47 -5.43 -24.40 -12.15
C LYS A 47 -4.16 -25.13 -11.76
N GLY A 48 -3.83 -25.08 -10.47
CA GLY A 48 -2.66 -25.71 -9.91
C GLY A 48 -1.61 -24.70 -9.51
N LYS A 49 -0.36 -24.97 -9.86
CA LYS A 49 0.79 -24.20 -9.38
C LYS A 49 0.71 -22.71 -9.74
N GLU A 50 0.41 -22.43 -11.02
CA GLU A 50 0.34 -21.03 -11.49
C GLU A 50 -0.74 -20.25 -10.75
N TYR A 51 -1.91 -20.84 -10.62
CA TYR A 51 -3.01 -20.20 -9.88
C TYR A 51 -2.64 -19.98 -8.42
N ASN A 52 -2.05 -20.98 -7.79
CA ASN A 52 -1.69 -20.90 -6.37
C ASN A 52 -0.64 -19.82 -6.12
N GLU A 53 0.34 -19.67 -7.01
CA GLU A 53 1.34 -18.61 -6.90
C GLU A 53 0.73 -17.23 -7.06
N ALA A 54 -0.13 -17.06 -8.06
CA ALA A 54 -0.83 -15.80 -8.29
C ALA A 54 -1.72 -15.46 -7.08
N GLN A 55 -2.42 -16.45 -6.53
CA GLN A 55 -3.26 -16.25 -5.36
C GLN A 55 -2.45 -15.81 -4.14
N ARG A 56 -1.29 -16.39 -3.89
CA ARG A 56 -0.43 -15.97 -2.79
C ARG A 56 0.01 -14.52 -2.94
N ARG A 57 0.41 -14.15 -4.14
CA ARG A 57 0.83 -12.77 -4.43
C ARG A 57 -0.34 -11.80 -4.26
N TYR A 58 -1.52 -12.19 -4.71
CA TYR A 58 -2.73 -11.40 -4.55
C TYR A 58 -3.06 -11.17 -3.07
N ILE A 59 -3.07 -12.23 -2.28
CA ILE A 59 -3.35 -12.15 -0.84
C ILE A 59 -2.31 -11.25 -0.14
N ALA A 60 -1.04 -11.39 -0.49
CA ALA A 60 0.01 -10.55 0.07
C ALA A 60 -0.20 -9.08 -0.28
N ALA A 61 -0.57 -8.79 -1.52
CA ALA A 61 -0.83 -7.42 -1.97
C ALA A 61 -2.03 -6.81 -1.22
N VAL A 62 -3.12 -7.56 -1.09
CA VAL A 62 -4.31 -7.11 -0.35
C VAL A 62 -3.97 -6.83 1.12
N SER A 63 -3.19 -7.71 1.75
CA SER A 63 -2.77 -7.51 3.14
C SER A 63 -1.93 -6.24 3.30
N LYS A 64 -1.01 -5.98 2.39
CA LYS A 64 -0.17 -4.79 2.42
C LYS A 64 -0.96 -3.52 2.16
N LEU A 65 -1.92 -3.57 1.24
CA LEU A 65 -2.83 -2.45 1.02
C LEU A 65 -3.62 -2.12 2.29
N GLY A 66 -4.15 -3.14 2.94
CA GLY A 66 -4.87 -2.96 4.20
C GLY A 66 -4.02 -2.32 5.27
N ALA A 67 -2.76 -2.73 5.38
CA ALA A 67 -1.82 -2.16 6.34
C ALA A 67 -1.53 -0.68 6.03
N VAL A 68 -1.30 -0.35 4.77
CA VAL A 68 -1.06 1.05 4.36
C VAL A 68 -2.31 1.90 4.59
N GLN A 69 -3.49 1.38 4.28
CA GLN A 69 -4.75 2.07 4.54
C GLN A 69 -4.95 2.36 6.03
N ALA A 70 -4.58 1.42 6.89
CA ALA A 70 -4.65 1.61 8.33
C ALA A 70 -3.74 2.76 8.79
N VAL A 71 -2.54 2.86 8.22
CA VAL A 71 -1.62 3.97 8.50
C VAL A 71 -2.22 5.30 8.02
N PHE A 72 -2.78 5.32 6.80
CA PHE A 72 -3.44 6.52 6.27
C PHE A 72 -4.57 6.99 7.20
N ALA A 73 -5.41 6.06 7.66
CA ALA A 73 -6.50 6.39 8.55
C ALA A 73 -5.99 6.99 9.88
N GLU A 74 -4.92 6.41 10.41
CA GLU A 74 -4.31 6.90 11.65
C GLU A 74 -3.73 8.30 11.49
N LEU A 75 -3.19 8.62 10.32
CA LEU A 75 -2.61 9.92 10.02
C LEU A 75 -3.61 10.93 9.50
N GLY A 76 -4.88 10.53 9.27
CA GLY A 76 -5.88 11.40 8.69
C GLY A 76 -5.66 11.72 7.22
N ILE A 77 -4.96 10.86 6.50
CA ILE A 77 -4.69 11.03 5.06
C ILE A 77 -5.87 10.46 4.27
N GLU A 78 -6.39 11.25 3.35
CA GLU A 78 -7.48 10.81 2.46
C GLU A 78 -6.95 9.94 1.34
N PHE A 79 -7.80 9.05 0.83
CA PHE A 79 -7.43 8.12 -0.22
C PHE A 79 -7.70 8.64 -1.63
N ASP A 80 -8.46 9.70 -1.76
CA ASP A 80 -8.87 10.22 -3.07
C ASP A 80 -7.65 10.60 -3.92
N GLY A 81 -7.62 10.10 -5.15
CA GLY A 81 -6.55 10.39 -6.09
C GLY A 81 -5.23 9.68 -5.80
N LEU A 82 -5.22 8.71 -4.90
CA LEU A 82 -3.98 8.00 -4.54
C LEU A 82 -3.35 7.24 -5.70
N TYR A 83 -4.17 6.76 -6.61
CA TYR A 83 -3.69 5.87 -7.67
C TYR A 83 -3.33 6.61 -8.95
N GLU A 84 -3.59 7.89 -9.03
CA GLU A 84 -3.41 8.66 -10.25
C GLU A 84 -2.09 9.41 -10.26
N GLY A 85 -1.33 9.22 -11.34
CA GLY A 85 -0.14 10.00 -11.60
C GLY A 85 1.04 9.79 -10.65
N VAL A 86 1.04 8.69 -9.92
CA VAL A 86 2.11 8.42 -8.95
C VAL A 86 2.82 7.12 -9.27
#